data_de40979360059a8916da0dce1922879e
#
_entry.id   de40979360059a8916da0dce1922879e
#
_cell.length_a   1.000
_cell.length_b   1.000
_cell.length_c   1.000
_cell.angle_alpha   90.00
_cell.angle_beta   90.00
_cell.angle_gamma   90.00
#
_symmetry.space_group_name_H-M   'P 1'
#
loop_
_entity.id
_entity.type
_entity.pdbx_description
1 polymer ?
#
loop_
_entity_poly.entity_id
_entity_poly.type
_entity_poly.pdbx_seq_one_letter_code
_entity_poly.pdbx_strand_id
1 'polypeptide(L)'
;MGDTTLMTADELLRLDLPDKRTELIRGRLVVRDPGGARHGAVAMTLGYRIMAHVEAHDLGRVYAAETGFKIESDPDTVRAPDVAFIAQDRVPEVEPRGYPGWAPDLAVEVLAHDDHPAETLEKVAQWLKAGVRLVWVVDSERRTARVYRADGSEALLDANATLDGEDVLPGFRCPLVDLW
;
A
#
# COMPACT_ATOMS: atom_id res chain seq x y z
N MET A 1 4.53 -29.78 -20.56
CA MET A 1 4.17 -28.47 -20.06
C MET A 1 3.64 -28.69 -18.66
N GLY A 2 4.40 -28.34 -17.62
CA GLY A 2 3.93 -28.48 -16.25
C GLY A 2 2.78 -27.50 -16.01
N ASP A 3 1.67 -28.04 -15.62
CA ASP A 3 0.52 -27.26 -15.16
C ASP A 3 0.95 -26.52 -13.89
N THR A 4 1.29 -25.25 -14.02
CA THR A 4 1.68 -24.45 -12.86
C THR A 4 0.37 -24.13 -12.13
N THR A 5 0.03 -24.94 -11.14
CA THR A 5 -1.13 -24.72 -10.28
C THR A 5 -1.02 -23.31 -9.69
N LEU A 6 -2.02 -22.46 -9.99
CA LEU A 6 -2.08 -21.11 -9.45
C LEU A 6 -2.47 -21.19 -7.97
N MET A 7 -1.78 -20.41 -7.14
CA MET A 7 -2.05 -20.30 -5.70
C MET A 7 -3.27 -19.40 -5.47
N THR A 8 -4.06 -19.74 -4.47
CA THR A 8 -5.16 -18.91 -3.97
C THR A 8 -4.73 -18.00 -2.82
N ALA A 9 -5.52 -16.98 -2.52
CA ALA A 9 -5.32 -16.12 -1.35
C ALA A 9 -5.36 -16.91 -0.03
N ASP A 10 -6.24 -17.92 0.07
CA ASP A 10 -6.34 -18.79 1.24
C ASP A 10 -5.10 -19.68 1.44
N GLU A 11 -4.47 -20.11 0.35
CA GLU A 11 -3.20 -20.85 0.40
C GLU A 11 -2.05 -19.92 0.80
N LEU A 12 -2.02 -18.69 0.26
CA LEU A 12 -1.05 -17.68 0.67
C LEU A 12 -1.15 -17.37 2.16
N LEU A 13 -2.37 -17.24 2.70
CA LEU A 13 -2.60 -16.95 4.12
C LEU A 13 -2.03 -18.03 5.06
N ARG A 14 -1.95 -19.28 4.57
CA ARG A 14 -1.42 -20.43 5.34
C ARG A 14 0.06 -20.66 5.09
N LEU A 15 0.64 -19.93 4.14
CA LEU A 15 2.04 -20.09 3.79
C LEU A 15 2.93 -19.50 4.88
N ASP A 16 3.82 -20.31 5.42
CA ASP A 16 4.83 -19.88 6.38
C ASP A 16 6.19 -19.79 5.67
N LEU A 17 6.64 -18.56 5.43
CA LEU A 17 7.96 -18.25 4.90
C LEU A 17 8.62 -17.24 5.84
N PRO A 18 9.32 -17.72 6.89
CA PRO A 18 9.93 -16.83 7.87
C PRO A 18 10.91 -15.86 7.20
N ASP A 19 10.92 -14.64 7.72
CA ASP A 19 11.79 -13.54 7.28
C ASP A 19 11.57 -13.10 5.81
N LYS A 20 10.39 -13.34 5.24
CA LYS A 20 10.02 -12.91 3.88
C LYS A 20 8.70 -12.15 3.87
N ARG A 21 8.62 -11.17 2.97
CA ARG A 21 7.34 -10.56 2.59
C ARG A 21 6.79 -11.31 1.38
N THR A 22 5.49 -11.59 1.39
CA THR A 22 4.84 -12.36 0.33
C THR A 22 3.64 -11.60 -0.22
N GLU A 23 3.48 -11.63 -1.52
CA GLU A 23 2.32 -11.15 -2.25
C GLU A 23 1.88 -12.21 -3.26
N LEU A 24 0.69 -12.08 -3.81
CA LEU A 24 0.18 -12.94 -4.86
C LEU A 24 -0.21 -12.09 -6.06
N ILE A 25 0.31 -12.42 -7.24
CA ILE A 25 -0.02 -11.73 -8.48
C ILE A 25 -0.61 -12.73 -9.46
N ARG A 26 -1.91 -12.67 -9.68
CA ARG A 26 -2.63 -13.59 -10.57
C ARG A 26 -2.32 -15.07 -10.29
N GLY A 27 -2.38 -15.44 -9.01
CA GLY A 27 -2.08 -16.78 -8.53
C GLY A 27 -0.58 -17.15 -8.52
N ARG A 28 0.33 -16.21 -8.76
CA ARG A 28 1.78 -16.43 -8.71
C ARG A 28 2.35 -15.80 -7.45
N LEU A 29 3.02 -16.61 -6.65
CA LEU A 29 3.69 -16.16 -5.43
C LEU A 29 4.87 -15.25 -5.79
N VAL A 30 4.89 -14.07 -5.18
CA VAL A 30 6.02 -13.14 -5.16
C VAL A 30 6.61 -13.12 -3.78
N VAL A 31 7.91 -13.38 -3.65
CA VAL A 31 8.64 -13.39 -2.39
C VAL A 31 9.68 -12.29 -2.42
N ARG A 32 9.71 -11.47 -1.38
CA ARG A 32 10.67 -10.37 -1.24
C ARG A 32 11.36 -10.41 0.11
N ASP A 33 12.55 -9.86 0.17
CA ASP A 33 13.25 -9.62 1.43
C ASP A 33 12.61 -8.47 2.22
N PRO A 34 12.79 -8.43 3.55
CA PRO A 34 12.37 -7.30 4.36
C PRO A 34 13.01 -5.99 3.89
N GLY A 35 12.27 -4.90 3.99
CA GLY A 35 12.80 -3.56 3.69
C GLY A 35 13.92 -3.17 4.65
N GLY A 36 14.88 -2.37 4.17
CA GLY A 36 15.97 -1.85 4.98
C GLY A 36 15.53 -0.81 6.01
N ALA A 37 16.44 -0.40 6.91
CA ALA A 37 16.14 0.50 8.03
C ALA A 37 15.52 1.83 7.60
N ARG A 38 16.00 2.43 6.50
CA ARG A 38 15.44 3.70 5.96
C ARG A 38 13.99 3.53 5.50
N HIS A 39 13.71 2.47 4.75
CA HIS A 39 12.35 2.11 4.34
C HIS A 39 11.43 2.01 5.56
N GLY A 40 11.80 1.22 6.56
CA GLY A 40 11.00 1.04 7.78
C GLY A 40 10.79 2.35 8.54
N ALA A 41 11.82 3.21 8.66
CA ALA A 41 11.71 4.50 9.34
C ALA A 41 10.72 5.43 8.63
N VAL A 42 10.80 5.55 7.30
CA VAL A 42 9.90 6.40 6.51
C VAL A 42 8.47 5.85 6.55
N ALA A 43 8.28 4.54 6.35
CA ALA A 43 6.97 3.90 6.42
C ALA A 43 6.31 4.11 7.80
N MET A 44 7.07 3.92 8.89
CA MET A 44 6.56 4.14 10.24
C MET A 44 6.24 5.60 10.53
N THR A 45 7.11 6.54 10.12
CA THR A 45 6.88 7.98 10.33
C THR A 45 5.61 8.45 9.60
N LEU A 46 5.46 8.06 8.33
CA LEU A 46 4.27 8.43 7.55
C LEU A 46 3.03 7.74 8.08
N GLY A 47 3.11 6.45 8.41
CA GLY A 47 2.01 5.69 9.02
C GLY A 47 1.54 6.29 10.34
N TYR A 48 2.46 6.69 11.21
CA TYR A 48 2.13 7.38 12.47
C TYR A 48 1.41 8.72 12.22
N ARG A 49 1.88 9.53 11.28
CA ARG A 49 1.25 10.83 10.97
C ARG A 49 -0.17 10.64 10.40
N ILE A 50 -0.35 9.65 9.51
CA ILE A 50 -1.67 9.29 8.97
C ILE A 50 -2.57 8.81 10.12
N MET A 51 -2.10 7.89 10.96
CA MET A 51 -2.86 7.34 12.08
C MET A 51 -3.29 8.45 13.05
N ALA A 52 -2.35 9.32 13.48
CA ALA A 52 -2.65 10.41 14.40
C ALA A 52 -3.71 11.38 13.83
N HIS A 53 -3.66 11.66 12.53
CA HIS A 53 -4.66 12.50 11.87
C HIS A 53 -6.03 11.81 11.79
N VAL A 54 -6.05 10.54 11.40
CA VAL A 54 -7.27 9.72 11.29
C VAL A 54 -7.98 9.61 12.64
N GLU A 55 -7.24 9.34 13.72
CA GLU A 55 -7.78 9.26 15.07
C GLU A 55 -8.31 10.61 15.57
N ALA A 56 -7.55 11.70 15.34
CA ALA A 56 -7.95 13.03 15.78
C ALA A 56 -9.23 13.55 15.14
N HIS A 57 -9.59 13.03 13.95
CA HIS A 57 -10.74 13.51 13.15
C HIS A 57 -11.80 12.43 12.89
N ASP A 58 -11.64 11.24 13.49
CA ASP A 58 -12.55 10.09 13.33
C ASP A 58 -12.82 9.74 11.84
N LEU A 59 -11.73 9.71 11.03
CA LEU A 59 -11.84 9.58 9.59
C LEU A 59 -11.93 8.13 9.09
N GLY A 60 -11.61 7.14 9.92
CA GLY A 60 -11.62 5.74 9.52
C GLY A 60 -10.57 4.89 10.21
N ARG A 61 -9.93 4.02 9.44
CA ARG A 61 -8.93 3.09 9.96
C ARG A 61 -7.67 3.04 9.11
N VAL A 62 -6.52 2.89 9.78
CA VAL A 62 -5.20 2.74 9.14
C VAL A 62 -4.68 1.34 9.40
N TYR A 63 -4.08 0.74 8.38
CA TYR A 63 -3.45 -0.58 8.43
C TYR A 63 -1.96 -0.44 8.15
N ALA A 64 -1.16 -1.19 8.90
CA ALA A 64 0.29 -1.21 8.78
C ALA A 64 0.75 -2.16 7.64
N ALA A 65 2.04 -2.15 7.35
CA ALA A 65 2.70 -3.07 6.45
C ALA A 65 2.37 -4.55 6.76
N GLU A 66 2.44 -5.38 5.71
CA GLU A 66 2.08 -6.80 5.70
C GLU A 66 0.57 -7.08 5.83
N THR A 67 -0.26 -6.07 5.95
CA THR A 67 -1.70 -6.24 5.79
C THR A 67 -2.02 -6.44 4.31
N GLY A 68 -2.30 -7.68 3.92
CA GLY A 68 -2.66 -8.01 2.54
C GLY A 68 -4.12 -7.66 2.22
N PHE A 69 -4.35 -7.20 1.00
CA PHE A 69 -5.68 -6.95 0.43
C PHE A 69 -5.85 -7.81 -0.82
N LYS A 70 -6.92 -8.60 -0.87
CA LYS A 70 -7.27 -9.37 -2.06
C LYS A 70 -7.99 -8.46 -3.05
N ILE A 71 -7.28 -7.99 -4.06
CA ILE A 71 -7.74 -6.97 -5.00
C ILE A 71 -8.25 -7.53 -6.33
N GLU A 72 -7.98 -8.78 -6.65
CA GLU A 72 -8.52 -9.50 -7.81
C GLU A 72 -8.83 -10.95 -7.41
N SER A 73 -9.77 -11.58 -8.13
CA SER A 73 -10.12 -13.01 -8.01
C SER A 73 -10.08 -13.67 -9.38
N ASP A 74 -9.84 -14.97 -9.41
CA ASP A 74 -9.87 -15.83 -10.58
C ASP A 74 -8.98 -15.35 -11.77
N PRO A 75 -7.65 -15.32 -11.61
CA PRO A 75 -6.83 -15.76 -10.49
C PRO A 75 -6.60 -14.67 -9.44
N ASP A 76 -6.40 -15.10 -8.18
CA ASP A 76 -6.27 -14.19 -7.04
C ASP A 76 -5.04 -13.30 -7.14
N THR A 77 -5.22 -12.02 -6.77
CA THR A 77 -4.14 -11.07 -6.53
C THR A 77 -4.28 -10.51 -5.11
N VAL A 78 -3.23 -10.67 -4.31
CA VAL A 78 -3.11 -10.10 -2.95
C VAL A 78 -1.90 -9.17 -2.93
N ARG A 79 -2.14 -7.91 -2.58
CA ARG A 79 -1.12 -6.88 -2.42
C ARG A 79 -1.10 -6.36 -1.01
N ALA A 80 0.10 -6.06 -0.50
CA ALA A 80 0.31 -5.49 0.82
C ALA A 80 1.06 -4.15 0.67
N PRO A 81 0.40 -3.00 0.93
CA PRO A 81 1.06 -1.71 0.93
C PRO A 81 1.77 -1.48 2.28
N ASP A 82 2.73 -0.55 2.33
CA ASP A 82 3.41 -0.22 3.58
C ASP A 82 2.50 0.51 4.58
N VAL A 83 1.52 1.30 4.08
CA VAL A 83 0.42 1.87 4.87
C VAL A 83 -0.84 1.87 4.02
N ALA A 84 -1.98 1.55 4.62
CA ALA A 84 -3.28 1.68 3.98
C ALA A 84 -4.25 2.45 4.87
N PHE A 85 -5.17 3.21 4.26
CA PHE A 85 -6.25 3.90 4.96
C PHE A 85 -7.60 3.55 4.33
N ILE A 86 -8.61 3.37 5.17
CA ILE A 86 -10.00 3.13 4.79
C ILE A 86 -10.85 4.18 5.46
N ALA A 87 -11.73 4.83 4.69
CA ALA A 87 -12.67 5.82 5.18
C ALA A 87 -13.70 5.19 6.13
N GLN A 88 -14.18 5.96 7.11
CA GLN A 88 -15.03 5.50 8.22
C GLN A 88 -16.31 4.78 7.75
N ASP A 89 -16.91 5.23 6.69
CA ASP A 89 -18.13 4.65 6.09
C ASP A 89 -17.89 3.30 5.41
N ARG A 90 -16.61 2.93 5.18
CA ARG A 90 -16.17 1.65 4.59
C ARG A 90 -15.53 0.71 5.59
N VAL A 91 -15.28 1.17 6.83
CA VAL A 91 -14.71 0.32 7.87
C VAL A 91 -15.71 -0.78 8.22
N PRO A 92 -15.33 -2.08 8.12
CA PRO A 92 -16.25 -3.17 8.43
C PRO A 92 -16.55 -3.22 9.94
N GLU A 93 -17.76 -3.60 10.31
CA GLU A 93 -18.13 -3.84 11.72
C GLU A 93 -17.28 -4.95 12.35
N VAL A 94 -16.93 -5.95 11.55
CA VAL A 94 -16.09 -7.08 11.96
C VAL A 94 -14.96 -7.25 10.96
N GLU A 95 -13.73 -7.20 11.45
CA GLU A 95 -12.55 -7.45 10.61
C GLU A 95 -12.54 -8.88 10.06
N PRO A 96 -12.28 -9.06 8.77
CA PRO A 96 -12.16 -10.39 8.19
C PRO A 96 -10.95 -11.14 8.80
N ARG A 97 -11.08 -12.44 8.96
CA ARG A 97 -9.99 -13.29 9.48
C ARG A 97 -8.86 -13.52 8.48
N GLY A 98 -9.07 -13.18 7.23
CA GLY A 98 -8.10 -13.31 6.13
C GLY A 98 -7.90 -11.99 5.43
N TYR A 99 -7.45 -12.05 4.19
CA TYR A 99 -7.32 -10.86 3.37
C TYR A 99 -8.68 -10.28 3.04
N PRO A 100 -8.94 -8.98 3.34
CA PRO A 100 -10.17 -8.34 2.91
C PRO A 100 -10.30 -8.37 1.39
N GLY A 101 -11.51 -8.63 0.90
CA GLY A 101 -11.85 -8.64 -0.52
C GLY A 101 -12.21 -7.26 -1.07
N TRP A 102 -11.64 -6.21 -0.49
CA TRP A 102 -11.84 -4.82 -0.88
C TRP A 102 -10.52 -4.05 -0.82
N ALA A 103 -10.38 -3.04 -1.67
CA ALA A 103 -9.19 -2.20 -1.71
C ALA A 103 -9.29 -1.02 -0.73
N PRO A 104 -8.17 -0.51 -0.18
CA PRO A 104 -8.16 0.71 0.64
C PRO A 104 -8.52 1.96 -0.18
N ASP A 105 -8.81 3.08 0.50
CA ASP A 105 -9.01 4.38 -0.15
C ASP A 105 -7.68 5.05 -0.49
N LEU A 106 -6.68 4.90 0.40
CA LEU A 106 -5.30 5.31 0.19
C LEU A 106 -4.38 4.10 0.36
N ALA A 107 -3.47 3.89 -0.58
CA ALA A 107 -2.34 2.98 -0.47
C ALA A 107 -1.02 3.76 -0.52
N VAL A 108 -0.10 3.45 0.39
CA VAL A 108 1.25 4.04 0.44
C VAL A 108 2.27 2.94 0.20
N GLU A 109 3.15 3.16 -0.75
CA GLU A 109 4.30 2.32 -1.06
C GLU A 109 5.58 3.13 -0.81
N VAL A 110 6.45 2.63 0.04
CA VAL A 110 7.78 3.21 0.26
C VAL A 110 8.78 2.37 -0.50
N LEU A 111 9.52 2.99 -1.43
CA LEU A 111 10.46 2.25 -2.25
C LEU A 111 11.63 1.71 -1.43
N ALA A 112 11.96 0.46 -1.65
CA ALA A 112 13.19 -0.18 -1.19
C ALA A 112 14.29 -0.03 -2.26
N HIS A 113 15.53 -0.34 -1.89
CA HIS A 113 16.69 -0.17 -2.78
C HIS A 113 16.62 -0.99 -4.08
N ASP A 114 15.96 -2.14 -4.01
CA ASP A 114 15.83 -3.12 -5.09
C ASP A 114 14.51 -3.04 -5.87
N ASP A 115 13.67 -2.05 -5.57
CA ASP A 115 12.42 -1.86 -6.30
C ASP A 115 12.66 -1.34 -7.72
N HIS A 116 12.07 -2.03 -8.69
CA HIS A 116 12.17 -1.66 -10.11
C HIS A 116 11.00 -0.75 -10.51
N PRO A 117 11.28 0.36 -11.25
CA PRO A 117 10.23 1.30 -11.65
C PRO A 117 9.05 0.66 -12.40
N ALA A 118 9.30 -0.33 -13.25
CA ALA A 118 8.24 -1.02 -13.98
C ALA A 118 7.30 -1.81 -13.07
N GLU A 119 7.86 -2.52 -12.06
CA GLU A 119 7.08 -3.28 -11.07
C GLU A 119 6.27 -2.35 -10.16
N THR A 120 6.88 -1.22 -9.77
CA THR A 120 6.18 -0.18 -9.00
C THR A 120 4.98 0.37 -9.75
N LEU A 121 5.14 0.70 -11.04
CA LEU A 121 4.04 1.19 -11.87
C LEU A 121 2.95 0.13 -12.09
N GLU A 122 3.33 -1.14 -12.25
CA GLU A 122 2.37 -2.24 -12.32
C GLU A 122 1.57 -2.35 -11.01
N LYS A 123 2.23 -2.25 -9.86
CA LYS A 123 1.58 -2.28 -8.54
C LYS A 123 0.61 -1.10 -8.37
N VAL A 124 1.01 0.11 -8.76
CA VAL A 124 0.14 1.29 -8.77
C VAL A 124 -1.08 1.08 -9.67
N ALA A 125 -0.88 0.57 -10.89
CA ALA A 125 -1.98 0.30 -11.81
C ALA A 125 -2.96 -0.74 -11.25
N GLN A 126 -2.49 -1.75 -10.54
CA GLN A 126 -3.33 -2.75 -9.88
C GLN A 126 -4.13 -2.12 -8.72
N TRP A 127 -3.53 -1.24 -7.91
CA TRP A 127 -4.24 -0.52 -6.87
C TRP A 127 -5.37 0.35 -7.44
N LEU A 128 -5.07 1.18 -8.44
CA LEU A 128 -6.06 2.05 -9.07
C LEU A 128 -7.20 1.25 -9.73
N LYS A 129 -6.86 0.16 -10.43
CA LYS A 129 -7.86 -0.75 -11.03
C LYS A 129 -8.76 -1.40 -9.97
N ALA A 130 -8.24 -1.68 -8.79
CA ALA A 130 -8.99 -2.24 -7.68
C ALA A 130 -9.90 -1.21 -6.97
N GLY A 131 -9.83 0.07 -7.35
CA GLY A 131 -10.66 1.14 -6.81
C GLY A 131 -10.00 1.98 -5.72
N VAL A 132 -8.69 1.84 -5.51
CA VAL A 132 -7.93 2.78 -4.65
C VAL A 132 -7.99 4.16 -5.27
N ARG A 133 -8.37 5.17 -4.47
CA ARG A 133 -8.60 6.53 -4.94
C ARG A 133 -7.31 7.35 -5.01
N LEU A 134 -6.37 7.05 -4.10
CA LEU A 134 -5.10 7.76 -3.96
C LEU A 134 -3.97 6.77 -3.68
N VAL A 135 -2.89 6.82 -4.46
CA VAL A 135 -1.70 6.00 -4.23
C VAL A 135 -0.49 6.92 -4.10
N TRP A 136 0.24 6.78 -3.01
CA TRP A 136 1.51 7.47 -2.80
C TRP A 136 2.68 6.49 -2.93
N VAL A 137 3.63 6.84 -3.78
CA VAL A 137 4.91 6.13 -3.91
C VAL A 137 6.02 7.05 -3.40
N VAL A 138 6.61 6.70 -2.26
CA VAL A 138 7.61 7.51 -1.55
C VAL A 138 9.00 6.94 -1.80
N ASP A 139 9.88 7.72 -2.42
CA ASP A 139 11.28 7.38 -2.64
C ASP A 139 12.15 8.04 -1.55
N SER A 140 12.53 7.25 -0.57
CA SER A 140 13.33 7.72 0.57
C SER A 140 14.78 8.04 0.21
N GLU A 141 15.30 7.48 -0.88
CA GLU A 141 16.67 7.75 -1.36
C GLU A 141 16.74 9.07 -2.11
N ARG A 142 15.79 9.30 -3.02
CA ARG A 142 15.69 10.55 -3.79
C ARG A 142 14.98 11.66 -3.04
N ARG A 143 14.35 11.35 -1.89
CA ARG A 143 13.53 12.27 -1.11
C ARG A 143 12.42 12.91 -1.94
N THR A 144 11.72 12.10 -2.70
CA THR A 144 10.60 12.50 -3.56
C THR A 144 9.39 11.63 -3.29
N ALA A 145 8.21 12.07 -3.72
CA ALA A 145 7.03 11.23 -3.75
C ALA A 145 6.30 11.39 -5.09
N ARG A 146 5.66 10.32 -5.55
CA ARG A 146 4.69 10.37 -6.64
C ARG A 146 3.30 10.14 -6.08
N VAL A 147 2.38 10.94 -6.54
CA VAL A 147 0.96 10.86 -6.20
C VAL A 147 0.21 10.42 -7.44
N TYR A 148 -0.54 9.33 -7.34
CA TYR A 148 -1.38 8.81 -8.42
C TYR A 148 -2.82 8.80 -7.97
N ARG A 149 -3.74 9.23 -8.84
CA ARG A 149 -5.17 9.38 -8.54
C ARG A 149 -6.04 8.51 -9.42
N ALA A 150 -7.23 8.21 -8.96
CA ALA A 150 -8.19 7.37 -9.68
C ALA A 150 -8.63 7.97 -11.04
N ASP A 151 -8.53 9.27 -11.23
CA ASP A 151 -8.79 9.94 -12.51
C ASP A 151 -7.65 9.81 -13.54
N GLY A 152 -6.56 9.12 -13.17
CA GLY A 152 -5.37 8.93 -14.01
C GLY A 152 -4.36 10.06 -13.94
N SER A 153 -4.62 11.12 -13.18
CA SER A 153 -3.65 12.19 -12.97
C SER A 153 -2.52 11.77 -12.04
N GLU A 154 -1.32 12.31 -12.27
CA GLU A 154 -0.17 12.09 -11.40
C GLU A 154 0.56 13.39 -11.08
N ALA A 155 1.31 13.41 -9.99
CA ALA A 155 2.19 14.50 -9.61
C ALA A 155 3.50 13.95 -9.03
N LEU A 156 4.61 14.57 -9.40
CA LEU A 156 5.91 14.35 -8.76
C LEU A 156 6.14 15.47 -7.75
N LEU A 157 6.40 15.11 -6.52
CA LEU A 157 6.70 15.98 -5.40
C LEU A 157 8.18 15.92 -5.08
N ASP A 158 8.84 17.08 -5.02
CA ASP A 158 10.22 17.20 -4.57
C ASP A 158 10.33 17.22 -3.03
N ALA A 159 11.57 17.25 -2.53
CA ALA A 159 11.86 17.16 -1.09
C ALA A 159 11.23 18.30 -0.24
N ASN A 160 10.85 19.42 -0.83
CA ASN A 160 10.26 20.57 -0.15
C ASN A 160 8.73 20.60 -0.26
N ALA A 161 8.17 19.69 -1.05
CA ALA A 161 6.72 19.60 -1.25
C ALA A 161 6.01 18.96 -0.05
N THR A 162 4.70 18.99 -0.06
CA THR A 162 3.85 18.44 0.99
C THR A 162 2.92 17.40 0.38
N LEU A 163 2.87 16.19 0.97
CA LEU A 163 1.81 15.23 0.72
C LEU A 163 0.50 15.80 1.24
N ASP A 164 -0.52 15.77 0.40
CA ASP A 164 -1.88 16.21 0.70
C ASP A 164 -2.83 15.03 0.58
N GLY A 165 -3.68 14.82 1.59
CA GLY A 165 -4.66 13.73 1.59
C GLY A 165 -5.84 13.96 0.67
N GLU A 166 -5.96 15.16 0.10
CA GLU A 166 -7.01 15.56 -0.83
C GLU A 166 -8.41 15.30 -0.22
N ASP A 167 -9.34 14.80 -1.01
CA ASP A 167 -10.68 14.40 -0.55
C ASP A 167 -10.71 12.96 0.03
N VAL A 168 -9.62 12.21 -0.12
CA VAL A 168 -9.48 10.84 0.39
C VAL A 168 -9.16 10.84 1.88
N LEU A 169 -8.26 11.72 2.31
CA LEU A 169 -7.88 11.91 3.71
C LEU A 169 -7.98 13.41 4.04
N PRO A 170 -9.19 13.95 4.23
CA PRO A 170 -9.43 15.38 4.29
C PRO A 170 -8.62 16.09 5.37
N GLY A 171 -7.93 17.17 4.98
CA GLY A 171 -7.13 17.99 5.88
C GLY A 171 -5.75 17.42 6.26
N PHE A 172 -5.42 16.20 5.82
CA PHE A 172 -4.09 15.65 6.05
C PHE A 172 -3.05 16.37 5.20
N ARG A 173 -1.97 16.81 5.86
CA ARG A 173 -0.82 17.42 5.21
C ARG A 173 0.47 16.95 5.90
N CYS A 174 1.42 16.48 5.10
CA CYS A 174 2.72 16.03 5.59
C CYS A 174 3.83 16.59 4.70
N PRO A 175 4.62 17.58 5.18
CA PRO A 175 5.81 18.01 4.48
C PRO A 175 6.78 16.84 4.28
N LEU A 176 7.27 16.61 3.07
CA LEU A 176 8.18 15.49 2.80
C LEU A 176 9.48 15.60 3.59
N VAL A 177 9.94 16.82 3.89
CA VAL A 177 11.12 17.05 4.74
C VAL A 177 11.03 16.40 6.12
N ASP A 178 9.83 16.17 6.61
CA ASP A 178 9.58 15.57 7.93
C ASP A 178 9.69 14.03 7.93
N LEU A 179 9.90 13.41 6.78
CA LEU A 179 9.98 11.96 6.62
C LEU A 179 11.42 11.42 6.65
N TRP A 180 12.42 12.30 6.52
CA TRP A 180 13.82 11.90 6.37
C TRP A 180 14.70 12.26 7.56
#